data_cb0eb013d2a97536e1b8fb5bc4b8bd78
#
_entry.id   cb0eb013d2a97536e1b8fb5bc4b8bd78
#
_cell.length_a   1.000
_cell.length_b   1.000
_cell.length_c   1.000
_cell.angle_alpha   90.00
_cell.angle_beta   90.00
_cell.angle_gamma   90.00
#
_symmetry.space_group_name_H-M   'P 1'
#
loop_
_entity.id
_entity.type
_entity.pdbx_description
1 polymer ?
#
loop_
_entity_poly.entity_id
_entity_poly.type
_entity_poly.pdbx_seq_one_letter_code
_entity_poly.pdbx_strand_id
1 'polypeptide(L)'
;MTMSTEIAAELKIARLRYAGNEAFVAESPSGHAVVTGFAHEGLSSPTPMELLLIALGGCTGADVVGILEKKRQVVTSYEIEVRGTRRAEHPRIYTRIEVVHRVQGRNVDPKAVARAVELSETKYCSVSAMLSAGTEIVSSFEVVEEEGPRI
;
A
#
# COMPACT_ATOMS: atom_id res chain seq x y z
N MET A 1 23.69 3.82 31.83
CA MET A 1 23.11 2.55 31.34
C MET A 1 22.07 2.85 30.27
N THR A 2 22.43 2.71 29.04
CA THR A 2 21.48 2.75 27.94
C THR A 2 20.75 1.39 27.91
N MET A 3 19.49 1.37 28.34
CA MET A 3 18.64 0.21 28.10
C MET A 3 18.34 0.16 26.60
N SER A 4 19.03 -0.75 25.88
CA SER A 4 18.58 -1.15 24.55
C SER A 4 17.22 -1.80 24.72
N THR A 5 16.17 -1.11 24.29
CA THR A 5 14.88 -1.76 24.12
C THR A 5 15.04 -2.65 22.90
N GLU A 6 15.43 -3.90 23.11
CA GLU A 6 15.32 -4.92 22.05
C GLU A 6 13.84 -5.00 21.70
N ILE A 7 13.53 -4.55 20.48
CA ILE A 7 12.20 -4.76 19.93
C ILE A 7 12.10 -6.27 19.69
N ALA A 8 11.28 -6.93 20.51
CA ALA A 8 11.05 -8.35 20.39
C ALA A 8 10.43 -8.69 19.03
N ALA A 9 10.89 -9.79 18.42
CA ALA A 9 10.29 -10.33 17.21
C ALA A 9 8.79 -10.60 17.44
N GLU A 10 7.96 -10.20 16.49
CA GLU A 10 6.51 -10.31 16.58
C GLU A 10 5.98 -11.37 15.62
N LEU A 11 5.31 -12.39 16.17
CA LEU A 11 4.65 -13.42 15.37
C LEU A 11 3.24 -12.95 14.98
N LYS A 12 2.92 -12.97 13.69
CA LYS A 12 1.59 -12.75 13.14
C LYS A 12 1.07 -14.03 12.51
N ILE A 13 -0.18 -14.40 12.80
CA ILE A 13 -0.80 -15.62 12.30
C ILE A 13 -2.09 -15.25 11.56
N ALA A 14 -2.15 -15.60 10.29
CA ALA A 14 -3.39 -15.57 9.52
C ALA A 14 -3.93 -17.01 9.37
N ARG A 15 -5.25 -17.17 9.35
CA ARG A 15 -5.91 -18.44 9.14
C ARG A 15 -6.82 -18.34 7.93
N LEU A 16 -6.75 -19.38 7.08
CA LEU A 16 -7.57 -19.45 5.88
C LEU A 16 -8.35 -20.77 5.90
N ARG A 17 -9.64 -20.69 5.51
CA ARG A 17 -10.51 -21.85 5.36
C ARG A 17 -11.05 -21.89 3.95
N TYR A 18 -10.97 -23.06 3.34
CA TYR A 18 -11.52 -23.29 2.01
C TYR A 18 -13.04 -23.11 2.02
N ALA A 19 -13.56 -22.31 1.10
CA ALA A 19 -14.97 -21.97 0.99
C ALA A 19 -15.64 -22.47 -0.29
N GLY A 20 -14.94 -23.32 -1.07
CA GLY A 20 -15.42 -23.78 -2.39
C GLY A 20 -14.96 -22.87 -3.52
N ASN A 21 -15.03 -23.36 -4.76
CA ASN A 21 -14.69 -22.61 -5.98
C ASN A 21 -13.32 -21.90 -5.94
N GLU A 22 -12.31 -22.57 -5.38
CA GLU A 22 -10.95 -22.03 -5.20
C GLU A 22 -10.88 -20.73 -4.37
N ALA A 23 -11.92 -20.45 -3.60
CA ALA A 23 -11.98 -19.32 -2.68
C ALA A 23 -11.68 -19.75 -1.24
N PHE A 24 -11.13 -18.80 -0.49
CA PHE A 24 -10.82 -18.94 0.93
C PHE A 24 -11.38 -17.77 1.71
N VAL A 25 -11.91 -18.04 2.89
CA VAL A 25 -12.15 -17.02 3.90
C VAL A 25 -10.91 -16.93 4.77
N ALA A 26 -10.29 -15.78 4.78
CA ALA A 26 -9.09 -15.51 5.57
C ALA A 26 -9.44 -14.65 6.77
N GLU A 27 -8.84 -14.97 7.90
CA GLU A 27 -8.91 -14.18 9.12
C GLU A 27 -7.52 -13.62 9.42
N SER A 28 -7.43 -12.27 9.52
CA SER A 28 -6.20 -11.59 9.86
C SER A 28 -5.89 -11.70 11.36
N PRO A 29 -4.62 -11.50 11.76
CA PRO A 29 -4.25 -11.43 13.19
C PRO A 29 -5.02 -10.37 13.97
N SER A 30 -5.50 -9.33 13.32
CA SER A 30 -6.32 -8.27 13.92
C SER A 30 -7.81 -8.62 14.06
N GLY A 31 -8.23 -9.82 13.64
CA GLY A 31 -9.61 -10.31 13.78
C GLY A 31 -10.56 -9.87 12.66
N HIS A 32 -10.04 -9.46 11.50
CA HIS A 32 -10.86 -9.06 10.35
C HIS A 32 -10.85 -10.14 9.27
N ALA A 33 -12.00 -10.35 8.64
CA ALA A 33 -12.15 -11.33 7.58
C ALA A 33 -11.95 -10.71 6.19
N VAL A 34 -11.27 -11.45 5.31
CA VAL A 34 -11.09 -11.14 3.90
C VAL A 34 -11.37 -12.41 3.09
N VAL A 35 -12.11 -12.27 1.99
CA VAL A 35 -12.29 -13.37 1.03
C VAL A 35 -11.28 -13.20 -0.10
N THR A 36 -10.59 -14.27 -0.46
CA THR A 36 -9.64 -14.28 -1.57
C THR A 36 -9.76 -15.57 -2.36
N GLY A 37 -9.39 -15.55 -3.63
CA GLY A 37 -9.42 -16.73 -4.48
C GLY A 37 -8.86 -16.45 -5.86
N PHE A 38 -8.81 -17.46 -6.71
CA PHE A 38 -8.43 -17.26 -8.10
C PHE A 38 -9.60 -16.68 -8.90
N ALA A 39 -9.26 -15.81 -9.88
CA ALA A 39 -10.26 -15.22 -10.75
C ALA A 39 -10.87 -16.28 -11.68
N HIS A 40 -12.13 -16.58 -11.47
CA HIS A 40 -12.98 -17.33 -12.37
C HIS A 40 -14.15 -16.50 -12.83
N GLU A 41 -14.78 -16.90 -13.90
CA GLU A 41 -16.06 -16.33 -14.32
C GLU A 41 -17.08 -16.49 -13.17
N GLY A 42 -17.59 -15.37 -12.67
CA GLY A 42 -18.53 -15.31 -11.54
C GLY A 42 -17.92 -15.27 -10.14
N LEU A 43 -16.60 -15.21 -10.00
CA LEU A 43 -15.95 -15.03 -8.70
C LEU A 43 -15.84 -13.52 -8.37
N SER A 44 -16.32 -13.14 -7.19
CA SER A 44 -16.40 -11.76 -6.72
C SER A 44 -15.45 -11.47 -5.56
N SER A 45 -14.23 -11.98 -5.63
CA SER A 45 -13.21 -11.74 -4.61
C SER A 45 -11.89 -11.29 -5.23
N PRO A 46 -11.10 -10.46 -4.53
CA PRO A 46 -9.77 -10.13 -4.99
C PRO A 46 -8.87 -11.39 -5.01
N THR A 47 -8.01 -11.46 -6.00
CA THR A 47 -6.99 -12.52 -6.07
C THR A 47 -5.87 -12.25 -5.09
N PRO A 48 -5.09 -13.28 -4.69
CA PRO A 48 -3.93 -13.07 -3.83
C PRO A 48 -2.93 -12.05 -4.37
N MET A 49 -2.69 -12.04 -5.68
CA MET A 49 -1.77 -11.09 -6.31
C MET A 49 -2.33 -9.66 -6.35
N GLU A 50 -3.65 -9.49 -6.45
CA GLU A 50 -4.30 -8.19 -6.31
C GLU A 50 -4.22 -7.68 -4.88
N LEU A 51 -4.32 -8.56 -3.88
CA LEU A 51 -4.14 -8.19 -2.47
C LEU A 51 -2.75 -7.65 -2.16
N LEU A 52 -1.71 -8.11 -2.87
CA LEU A 52 -0.36 -7.54 -2.74
C LEU A 52 -0.30 -6.09 -3.19
N LEU A 53 -0.98 -5.72 -4.28
CA LEU A 53 -1.08 -4.33 -4.74
C LEU A 53 -1.84 -3.46 -3.74
N ILE A 54 -2.94 -3.97 -3.21
CA ILE A 54 -3.74 -3.30 -2.18
C ILE A 54 -2.90 -3.11 -0.90
N ALA A 55 -2.16 -4.13 -0.49
CA ALA A 55 -1.29 -4.06 0.68
C ALA A 55 -0.20 -3.01 0.52
N LEU A 56 0.43 -2.94 -0.65
CA LEU A 56 1.45 -1.93 -0.94
C LEU A 56 0.85 -0.52 -0.89
N GLY A 57 -0.28 -0.30 -1.56
CA GLY A 57 -0.96 1.00 -1.57
C GLY A 57 -1.37 1.45 -0.17
N GLY A 58 -1.95 0.56 0.63
CA GLY A 58 -2.35 0.84 2.00
C GLY A 58 -1.17 1.15 2.93
N CYS A 59 -0.06 0.42 2.78
CA CYS A 59 1.13 0.62 3.59
C CYS A 59 1.80 1.97 3.30
N THR A 60 2.10 2.25 2.04
CA THR A 60 2.72 3.54 1.66
C THR A 60 1.77 4.71 1.88
N GLY A 61 0.46 4.52 1.65
CA GLY A 61 -0.54 5.57 1.87
C GLY A 61 -0.63 6.00 3.33
N ALA A 62 -0.63 5.06 4.24
CA ALA A 62 -0.63 5.36 5.68
C ALA A 62 0.62 6.15 6.09
N ASP A 63 1.80 5.78 5.58
CA ASP A 63 3.04 6.52 5.84
C ASP A 63 2.97 7.96 5.32
N VAL A 64 2.56 8.12 4.06
CA VAL A 64 2.51 9.44 3.42
C VAL A 64 1.53 10.37 4.14
N VAL A 65 0.32 9.89 4.42
CA VAL A 65 -0.68 10.68 5.18
C VAL A 65 -0.13 11.07 6.55
N GLY A 66 0.43 10.12 7.29
CA GLY A 66 0.96 10.38 8.62
C GLY A 66 2.11 11.41 8.61
N ILE A 67 2.98 11.36 7.61
CA ILE A 67 4.07 12.34 7.47
C ILE A 67 3.53 13.71 7.09
N LEU A 68 2.57 13.79 6.15
CA LEU A 68 1.97 15.05 5.74
C LEU A 68 1.21 15.72 6.89
N GLU A 69 0.50 14.96 7.72
CA GLU A 69 -0.14 15.45 8.93
C GLU A 69 0.87 16.05 9.92
N LYS A 70 1.98 15.35 10.18
CA LYS A 70 3.07 15.86 11.04
C LYS A 70 3.70 17.13 10.49
N LYS A 71 3.76 17.28 9.18
CA LYS A 71 4.23 18.49 8.49
C LYS A 71 3.15 19.57 8.39
N ARG A 72 1.99 19.37 9.01
CA ARG A 72 0.85 20.32 9.02
C ARG A 72 0.36 20.70 7.61
N GLN A 73 0.44 19.77 6.68
CA GLN A 73 -0.12 19.94 5.35
C GLN A 73 -1.64 19.71 5.38
N VAL A 74 -2.38 20.56 4.70
CA VAL A 74 -3.84 20.45 4.63
C VAL A 74 -4.23 19.61 3.41
N VAL A 75 -4.39 18.33 3.62
CA VAL A 75 -4.79 17.37 2.59
C VAL A 75 -6.31 17.18 2.64
N THR A 76 -7.00 17.42 1.54
CA THR A 76 -8.45 17.28 1.42
C THR A 76 -8.88 16.03 0.67
N SER A 77 -8.01 15.50 -0.18
CA SER A 77 -8.21 14.22 -0.87
C SER A 77 -6.86 13.56 -1.15
N TYR A 78 -6.84 12.25 -1.06
CA TYR A 78 -5.65 11.46 -1.37
C TYR A 78 -6.05 10.15 -2.04
N GLU A 79 -5.52 9.94 -3.23
CA GLU A 79 -5.74 8.72 -4.01
C GLU A 79 -4.40 8.09 -4.35
N ILE A 80 -4.34 6.78 -4.32
CA ILE A 80 -3.17 6.01 -4.73
C ILE A 80 -3.59 5.02 -5.80
N GLU A 81 -2.89 5.04 -6.93
CA GLU A 81 -3.02 4.05 -7.97
C GLU A 81 -1.78 3.16 -7.98
N VAL A 82 -1.98 1.87 -7.90
CA VAL A 82 -0.90 0.87 -7.89
C VAL A 82 -1.04 0.00 -9.12
N ARG A 83 -0.06 0.07 -10.02
CA ARG A 83 -0.03 -0.64 -11.30
C ARG A 83 1.03 -1.72 -11.26
N GLY A 84 0.63 -2.98 -11.33
CA GLY A 84 1.56 -4.11 -11.33
C GLY A 84 1.64 -4.77 -12.70
N THR A 85 2.86 -4.96 -13.19
CA THR A 85 3.14 -5.73 -14.41
C THR A 85 3.69 -7.09 -14.03
N ARG A 86 2.99 -8.16 -14.41
CA ARG A 86 3.39 -9.53 -14.13
C ARG A 86 4.11 -10.14 -15.33
N ARG A 87 5.09 -11.01 -15.09
CA ARG A 87 5.66 -11.84 -16.15
C ARG A 87 4.65 -12.90 -16.63
N ALA A 88 4.80 -13.34 -17.87
CA ALA A 88 3.88 -14.31 -18.48
C ALA A 88 4.08 -15.74 -17.94
N GLU A 89 5.30 -16.10 -17.56
CA GLU A 89 5.66 -17.46 -17.13
C GLU A 89 5.51 -17.64 -15.62
N HIS A 90 5.15 -18.86 -15.21
CA HIS A 90 5.08 -19.21 -13.79
C HIS A 90 6.46 -19.29 -13.13
N PRO A 91 6.60 -18.91 -11.86
CA PRO A 91 5.60 -18.15 -11.09
C PRO A 91 5.44 -16.73 -11.65
N ARG A 92 4.18 -16.31 -11.84
CA ARG A 92 3.84 -15.03 -12.46
C ARG A 92 3.93 -13.88 -11.45
N ILE A 93 5.15 -13.59 -11.04
CA ILE A 93 5.45 -12.49 -10.12
C ILE A 93 5.28 -11.12 -10.79
N TYR A 94 5.10 -10.09 -10.00
CA TYR A 94 5.26 -8.71 -10.48
C TYR A 94 6.74 -8.44 -10.75
N THR A 95 7.05 -8.00 -11.96
CA THR A 95 8.39 -7.55 -12.33
C THR A 95 8.58 -6.06 -12.09
N ARG A 96 7.49 -5.31 -12.20
CA ARG A 96 7.45 -3.86 -11.97
C ARG A 96 6.13 -3.46 -11.33
N ILE A 97 6.19 -2.59 -10.35
CA ILE A 97 5.03 -1.94 -9.75
C ILE A 97 5.25 -0.43 -9.78
N GLU A 98 4.28 0.29 -10.31
CA GLU A 98 4.24 1.75 -10.29
C GLU A 98 3.22 2.20 -9.26
N VAL A 99 3.64 3.09 -8.37
CA VAL A 99 2.78 3.68 -7.35
C VAL A 99 2.63 5.17 -7.65
N VAL A 100 1.42 5.61 -7.94
CA VAL A 100 1.11 7.01 -8.24
C VAL A 100 0.30 7.59 -7.10
N HIS A 101 0.85 8.58 -6.43
CA HIS A 101 0.20 9.32 -5.35
C HIS A 101 -0.43 10.59 -5.89
N ARG A 102 -1.73 10.78 -5.70
CA ARG A 102 -2.44 12.02 -6.04
C ARG A 102 -2.92 12.69 -4.77
N VAL A 103 -2.29 13.80 -4.43
CA VAL A 103 -2.57 14.57 -3.22
C VAL A 103 -3.27 15.87 -3.62
N GLN A 104 -4.46 16.08 -3.10
CA GLN A 104 -5.20 17.33 -3.24
C GLN A 104 -5.31 18.03 -1.88
N GLY A 105 -5.15 19.32 -1.86
CA GLY A 105 -5.27 20.08 -0.62
C GLY A 105 -5.07 21.57 -0.83
N ARG A 106 -4.93 22.27 0.29
CA ARG A 106 -4.75 23.74 0.33
C ARG A 106 -3.30 24.07 0.65
N ASN A 107 -2.63 24.76 -0.26
CA ASN A 107 -1.23 25.15 -0.12
C ASN A 107 -0.31 23.98 0.23
N VAL A 108 -0.57 22.80 -0.30
CA VAL A 108 0.27 21.62 -0.07
C VAL A 108 1.61 21.84 -0.73
N ASP A 109 2.67 21.72 0.05
CA ASP A 109 4.03 21.85 -0.45
C ASP A 109 4.45 20.58 -1.21
N PRO A 110 4.74 20.67 -2.53
CA PRO A 110 5.19 19.51 -3.30
C PRO A 110 6.47 18.87 -2.74
N LYS A 111 7.35 19.65 -2.12
CA LYS A 111 8.56 19.12 -1.47
C LYS A 111 8.23 18.26 -0.25
N ALA A 112 7.18 18.63 0.50
CA ALA A 112 6.70 17.81 1.62
C ALA A 112 6.14 16.47 1.13
N VAL A 113 5.40 16.47 0.03
CA VAL A 113 4.87 15.25 -0.60
C VAL A 113 6.02 14.38 -1.13
N ALA A 114 6.96 14.96 -1.85
CA ALA A 114 8.14 14.25 -2.35
C ALA A 114 8.92 13.58 -1.23
N ARG A 115 9.13 14.28 -0.13
CA ARG A 115 9.85 13.73 1.04
C ARG A 115 9.05 12.63 1.74
N ALA A 116 7.74 12.78 1.85
CA ALA A 116 6.88 11.75 2.45
C ALA A 116 6.91 10.45 1.63
N VAL A 117 6.79 10.55 0.31
CA VAL A 117 6.88 9.39 -0.61
C VAL A 117 8.25 8.72 -0.52
N GLU A 118 9.33 9.49 -0.55
CA GLU A 118 10.70 8.98 -0.41
C GLU A 118 10.92 8.25 0.92
N LEU A 119 10.47 8.83 2.02
CA LEU A 119 10.61 8.22 3.36
C LEU A 119 9.81 6.92 3.48
N SER A 120 8.61 6.87 2.92
CA SER A 120 7.83 5.63 2.87
C SER A 120 8.57 4.55 2.09
N GLU A 121 9.01 4.86 0.89
CA GLU A 121 9.67 3.90 0.00
C GLU A 121 11.00 3.38 0.54
N THR A 122 11.82 4.26 1.13
CA THR A 122 13.18 3.92 1.55
C THR A 122 13.31 3.47 3.00
N LYS A 123 12.35 3.81 3.87
CA LYS A 123 12.49 3.61 5.31
C LYS A 123 11.32 2.92 6.00
N TYR A 124 10.07 3.32 5.70
CA TYR A 124 8.94 2.95 6.56
C TYR A 124 8.04 1.86 6.01
N CYS A 125 7.84 1.77 4.69
CA CYS A 125 6.90 0.83 4.11
C CYS A 125 7.46 -0.60 4.15
N SER A 126 6.95 -1.40 5.08
CA SER A 126 7.34 -2.81 5.24
C SER A 126 6.97 -3.65 4.02
N VAL A 127 5.83 -3.37 3.38
CA VAL A 127 5.40 -4.09 2.18
C VAL A 127 6.33 -3.80 1.00
N SER A 128 6.72 -2.53 0.81
CA SER A 128 7.72 -2.16 -0.21
C SER A 128 9.04 -2.89 0.02
N ALA A 129 9.51 -2.93 1.27
CA ALA A 129 10.73 -3.66 1.62
C ALA A 129 10.65 -5.16 1.31
N MET A 130 9.50 -5.78 1.56
CA MET A 130 9.28 -7.20 1.24
C MET A 130 9.26 -7.47 -0.26
N LEU A 131 8.64 -6.61 -1.04
CA LEU A 131 8.46 -6.81 -2.49
C LEU A 131 9.69 -6.40 -3.30
N SER A 132 10.45 -5.40 -2.86
CA SER A 132 11.55 -4.80 -3.62
C SER A 132 12.72 -5.76 -3.89
N ALA A 133 12.82 -6.86 -3.15
CA ALA A 133 13.85 -7.88 -3.37
C ALA A 133 13.73 -8.58 -4.75
N GLY A 134 12.53 -8.66 -5.31
CA GLY A 134 12.27 -9.31 -6.60
C GLY A 134 11.45 -8.47 -7.58
N THR A 135 11.09 -7.25 -7.21
CA THR A 135 10.20 -6.38 -7.99
C THR A 135 10.73 -4.96 -7.99
N GLU A 136 10.84 -4.36 -9.18
CA GLU A 136 11.13 -2.93 -9.29
C GLU A 136 9.90 -2.13 -8.87
N ILE A 137 10.04 -1.26 -7.87
CA ILE A 137 8.97 -0.37 -7.41
C ILE A 137 9.36 1.07 -7.73
N VAL A 138 8.49 1.76 -8.47
CA VAL A 138 8.69 3.14 -8.89
C VAL A 138 7.53 3.98 -8.39
N SER A 139 7.82 5.00 -7.60
CA SER A 139 6.82 5.93 -7.07
C SER A 139 6.87 7.28 -7.77
N SER A 140 5.70 7.86 -7.99
CA SER A 140 5.53 9.22 -8.49
C SER A 140 4.38 9.89 -7.74
N PHE A 141 4.29 11.22 -7.84
CA PHE A 141 3.23 11.96 -7.18
C PHE A 141 2.78 13.16 -8.00
N GLU A 142 1.53 13.54 -7.76
CA GLU A 142 0.90 14.75 -8.26
C GLU A 142 0.31 15.51 -7.08
N VAL A 143 0.47 16.85 -7.07
CA VAL A 143 -0.13 17.73 -6.10
C VAL A 143 -1.12 18.63 -6.82
N VAL A 144 -2.38 18.60 -6.39
CA VAL A 144 -3.47 19.41 -6.95
C VAL A 144 -3.96 20.38 -5.91
N GLU A 145 -3.95 21.68 -6.24
CA GLU A 145 -4.54 22.70 -5.38
C GLU A 145 -6.06 22.56 -5.37
N GLU A 146 -6.66 22.55 -4.18
CA GLU A 146 -8.10 22.63 -4.05
C GLU A 146 -8.56 24.05 -4.39
N GLU A 147 -9.38 24.18 -5.43
CA GLU A 147 -10.04 25.44 -5.69
C GLU A 147 -11.06 25.71 -4.58
N GLY A 148 -10.78 26.69 -3.73
CA GLY A 148 -11.74 27.19 -2.74
C GLY A 148 -13.01 27.71 -3.43
N PRO A 149 -14.13 27.85 -2.70
CA PRO A 149 -15.34 28.40 -3.27
C PRO A 149 -15.02 29.77 -3.87
N ARG A 150 -15.30 29.94 -5.16
CA ARG A 150 -15.25 31.26 -5.79
C ARG A 150 -16.33 32.10 -5.14
N ILE A 151 -15.90 33.08 -4.38
CA ILE A 151 -16.79 34.09 -3.81
C ILE A 151 -17.19 35.05 -4.91
#